data_d4d2dc53e6ea443054db85eaf82fb492
#
_entry.id   d4d2dc53e6ea443054db85eaf82fb492
#
_cell.length_a   1.000
_cell.length_b   1.000
_cell.length_c   1.000
_cell.angle_alpha   90.00
_cell.angle_beta   90.00
_cell.angle_gamma   90.00
#
_symmetry.space_group_name_H-M   'P 1'
#
loop_
_entity.id
_entity.type
_entity.pdbx_description
1 polymer ?
#
loop_
_entity_poly.entity_id
_entity_poly.type
_entity_poly.pdbx_seq_one_letter_code
_entity_poly.pdbx_strand_id
1 'polypeptide(L)'
;MSTEQQKTQAPRRKFLKGATAAAAGATTLGFPMIAKSQSPIVIKMQGSWGSADIFNEMAQEYVKRVNDMSGGRLRIDYLLAGAVVKPFEVMDAVSRGVLDGGHTVPVYWYGKSKVASLFGSGPINGCDAQQTLAWIYRGGGLQLYQELLAKLGLNAVGFFAFPMPTQPLGWFKKPVKSAQDMKGLKYRTVGLAADLMQQMGLRVTQLPGGEIIPAMEKGVIEAFEYNNPTSDSRFGAQDTSKNYMMGSYHQAMEFFEIIFNKKKWESIPKDLQAILQYGVEAASSANFWTAMDNYSKDLQELMGKHKVSVIRTPRSIFQEQLKAWDVVNKKLQDEDPFFKKVVESQVAWAKRVAYYHFMNDADYRAGYEHVFKTKIPT
;
A
#
# COMPACT_ATOMS: atom_id res chain seq x y z
N MET A 1 42.36 -58.73 -63.38
CA MET A 1 43.49 -57.91 -63.00
C MET A 1 43.15 -57.22 -61.70
N SER A 2 43.70 -57.75 -60.61
CA SER A 2 43.41 -57.32 -59.22
C SER A 2 44.38 -56.27 -58.81
N THR A 3 43.93 -55.18 -58.16
CA THR A 3 44.81 -54.23 -57.49
C THR A 3 44.41 -54.14 -56.03
N GLU A 4 45.29 -54.66 -55.15
CA GLU A 4 45.18 -54.64 -53.71
C GLU A 4 45.32 -53.24 -53.15
N GLN A 5 44.42 -52.90 -52.25
CA GLN A 5 44.56 -51.68 -51.39
C GLN A 5 45.21 -52.08 -50.07
N GLN A 6 46.43 -51.61 -49.83
CA GLN A 6 47.12 -51.68 -48.56
C GLN A 6 46.48 -50.72 -47.52
N LYS A 7 46.01 -51.30 -46.42
CA LYS A 7 45.57 -50.56 -45.21
C LYS A 7 46.83 -50.28 -44.35
N THR A 8 47.20 -49.06 -44.21
CA THR A 8 48.19 -48.59 -43.22
C THR A 8 47.54 -48.44 -41.83
N GLN A 9 47.95 -49.32 -40.91
CA GLN A 9 47.60 -49.18 -39.48
C GLN A 9 48.51 -48.15 -38.82
N ALA A 10 47.92 -47.05 -38.29
CA ALA A 10 48.63 -46.08 -37.45
C ALA A 10 48.79 -46.68 -36.00
N PRO A 11 49.96 -46.53 -35.37
CA PRO A 11 50.28 -47.18 -34.13
C PRO A 11 49.55 -46.53 -32.93
N ARG A 12 48.66 -47.27 -32.32
CA ARG A 12 47.90 -46.95 -31.08
C ARG A 12 48.79 -46.57 -29.88
N ARG A 13 50.11 -46.74 -29.95
CA ARG A 13 51.02 -46.47 -28.81
C ARG A 13 51.45 -45.03 -28.62
N LYS A 14 51.16 -44.10 -29.54
CA LYS A 14 51.49 -42.68 -29.37
C LYS A 14 50.38 -41.89 -28.65
N PHE A 15 49.17 -42.44 -28.61
CA PHE A 15 48.03 -41.77 -27.94
C PHE A 15 48.07 -41.88 -26.41
N LEU A 16 48.66 -42.98 -25.89
CA LEU A 16 48.75 -43.22 -24.44
C LEU A 16 49.87 -42.44 -23.73
N LYS A 17 50.85 -41.89 -24.44
CA LYS A 17 51.91 -41.05 -23.84
C LYS A 17 51.54 -39.57 -23.75
N GLY A 18 50.48 -39.09 -24.46
CA GLY A 18 49.92 -37.77 -24.35
C GLY A 18 48.88 -37.58 -23.26
N ALA A 19 48.26 -38.69 -22.85
CA ALA A 19 47.19 -38.67 -21.85
C ALA A 19 47.70 -38.56 -20.39
N THR A 20 48.92 -38.95 -20.10
CA THR A 20 49.53 -38.82 -18.76
C THR A 20 50.12 -37.46 -18.47
N ALA A 21 50.43 -36.63 -19.48
CA ALA A 21 50.87 -35.26 -19.27
C ALA A 21 49.72 -34.27 -19.11
N ALA A 22 48.52 -34.60 -19.62
CA ALA A 22 47.32 -33.82 -19.44
C ALA A 22 46.62 -34.04 -18.08
N ALA A 23 46.90 -35.17 -17.38
CA ALA A 23 46.32 -35.45 -16.09
C ALA A 23 47.03 -34.75 -14.92
N ALA A 24 48.25 -34.22 -15.10
CA ALA A 24 48.98 -33.51 -14.04
C ALA A 24 48.67 -31.97 -14.01
N GLY A 25 48.01 -31.43 -15.07
CA GLY A 25 47.60 -30.04 -15.15
C GLY A 25 46.12 -29.74 -14.80
N ALA A 26 45.34 -30.79 -14.54
CA ALA A 26 43.87 -30.66 -14.32
C ALA A 26 43.46 -30.68 -12.86
N THR A 27 44.36 -30.54 -11.91
CA THR A 27 44.04 -30.58 -10.48
C THR A 27 43.71 -29.21 -9.86
N THR A 28 43.38 -28.21 -10.69
CA THR A 28 42.85 -26.91 -10.21
C THR A 28 41.56 -26.47 -10.90
N LEU A 29 40.85 -27.43 -11.56
CA LEU A 29 39.44 -27.17 -11.81
C LEU A 29 38.75 -27.38 -10.49
N GLY A 30 38.49 -26.26 -9.77
CA GLY A 30 37.79 -26.28 -8.52
C GLY A 30 36.53 -27.12 -8.66
N PHE A 31 36.37 -28.09 -7.78
CA PHE A 31 35.08 -28.71 -7.55
C PHE A 31 34.07 -27.59 -7.38
N PRO A 32 32.88 -27.66 -7.99
CA PRO A 32 31.85 -26.72 -7.67
C PRO A 32 31.71 -26.75 -6.14
N MET A 33 32.14 -25.66 -5.48
CA MET A 33 31.85 -25.48 -4.07
C MET A 33 30.33 -25.61 -3.98
N ILE A 34 29.87 -26.70 -3.37
CA ILE A 34 28.49 -26.76 -2.90
C ILE A 34 28.41 -25.61 -1.93
N ALA A 35 27.93 -24.46 -2.42
CA ALA A 35 27.61 -23.35 -1.55
C ALA A 35 26.67 -23.94 -0.51
N LYS A 36 27.13 -24.09 0.73
CA LYS A 36 26.26 -24.48 1.84
C LYS A 36 25.08 -23.52 1.74
N SER A 37 23.91 -24.05 1.39
CA SER A 37 22.68 -23.29 1.42
C SER A 37 22.56 -22.72 2.83
N GLN A 38 22.90 -21.44 2.99
CA GLN A 38 22.64 -20.77 4.26
C GLN A 38 21.14 -20.83 4.47
N SER A 39 20.73 -21.22 5.68
CA SER A 39 19.31 -21.16 6.04
C SER A 39 18.78 -19.76 5.76
N PRO A 40 17.59 -19.64 5.18
CA PRO A 40 17.03 -18.34 4.85
C PRO A 40 16.91 -17.44 6.07
N ILE A 41 17.14 -16.14 5.89
CA ILE A 41 16.80 -15.14 6.90
C ILE A 41 15.28 -15.06 6.94
N VAL A 42 14.70 -15.49 8.05
CA VAL A 42 13.24 -15.46 8.25
C VAL A 42 12.82 -14.08 8.79
N ILE A 43 11.76 -13.54 8.22
CA ILE A 43 11.13 -12.27 8.64
C ILE A 43 9.68 -12.58 9.01
N LYS A 44 9.36 -12.50 10.30
CA LYS A 44 8.00 -12.64 10.82
C LYS A 44 7.25 -11.33 10.61
N MET A 45 6.35 -11.27 9.64
CA MET A 45 5.59 -10.08 9.25
C MET A 45 4.10 -10.28 9.49
N GLN A 46 3.43 -9.29 10.09
CA GLN A 46 1.97 -9.31 10.24
C GLN A 46 1.31 -8.18 9.46
N GLY A 47 0.21 -8.52 8.75
CA GLY A 47 -0.70 -7.57 8.13
C GLY A 47 -1.74 -7.02 9.10
N SER A 48 -2.32 -5.87 8.74
CA SER A 48 -3.43 -5.26 9.49
C SER A 48 -4.81 -5.62 8.93
N TRP A 49 -4.88 -6.62 8.04
CA TRP A 49 -6.06 -6.92 7.21
C TRP A 49 -6.77 -8.19 7.65
N GLY A 50 -8.11 -8.16 7.62
CA GLY A 50 -8.95 -9.34 7.82
C GLY A 50 -8.74 -10.39 6.73
N SER A 51 -9.04 -11.66 7.01
CA SER A 51 -8.68 -12.78 6.12
C SER A 51 -9.27 -12.69 4.71
N ALA A 52 -10.45 -12.07 4.54
CA ALA A 52 -11.10 -11.90 3.24
C ALA A 52 -10.66 -10.64 2.48
N ASP A 53 -9.90 -9.74 3.10
CA ASP A 53 -9.52 -8.47 2.49
C ASP A 53 -8.54 -8.67 1.34
N ILE A 54 -8.77 -8.00 0.20
CA ILE A 54 -7.85 -8.01 -0.94
C ILE A 54 -6.44 -7.52 -0.57
N PHE A 55 -6.32 -6.72 0.48
CA PHE A 55 -5.03 -6.23 0.98
C PHE A 55 -4.11 -7.36 1.47
N ASN A 56 -4.66 -8.51 1.88
CA ASN A 56 -3.85 -9.70 2.14
C ASN A 56 -3.26 -10.30 0.86
N GLU A 57 -4.03 -10.33 -0.23
CA GLU A 57 -3.53 -10.79 -1.53
C GLU A 57 -2.40 -9.88 -2.00
N MET A 58 -2.57 -8.57 -1.86
CA MET A 58 -1.56 -7.57 -2.19
C MET A 58 -0.30 -7.68 -1.33
N ALA A 59 -0.45 -7.94 -0.02
CA ALA A 59 0.68 -8.19 0.87
C ALA A 59 1.41 -9.47 0.49
N GLN A 60 0.70 -10.55 0.17
CA GLN A 60 1.29 -11.82 -0.27
C GLN A 60 2.00 -11.68 -1.62
N GLU A 61 1.55 -10.78 -2.48
CA GLU A 61 2.25 -10.48 -3.74
C GLU A 61 3.62 -9.85 -3.48
N TYR A 62 3.72 -8.94 -2.50
CA TYR A 62 5.01 -8.43 -2.02
C TYR A 62 5.90 -9.55 -1.47
N VAL A 63 5.34 -10.40 -0.59
CA VAL A 63 6.05 -11.54 0.00
C VAL A 63 6.59 -12.48 -1.07
N LYS A 64 5.75 -12.84 -2.05
CA LYS A 64 6.14 -13.71 -3.16
C LYS A 64 7.30 -13.11 -3.96
N ARG A 65 7.23 -11.83 -4.33
CA ARG A 65 8.27 -11.14 -5.08
C ARG A 65 9.60 -11.13 -4.34
N VAL A 66 9.60 -10.84 -3.06
CA VAL A 66 10.80 -10.85 -2.22
C VAL A 66 11.39 -12.26 -2.14
N ASN A 67 10.55 -13.27 -1.88
CA ASN A 67 11.00 -14.66 -1.80
C ASN A 67 11.61 -15.14 -3.13
N ASP A 68 10.95 -14.84 -4.25
CA ASP A 68 11.43 -15.21 -5.59
C ASP A 68 12.77 -14.51 -5.93
N MET A 69 12.86 -13.19 -5.73
CA MET A 69 14.06 -12.41 -6.05
C MET A 69 15.25 -12.74 -5.16
N SER A 70 15.03 -13.21 -3.94
CA SER A 70 16.10 -13.51 -2.99
C SER A 70 16.82 -14.83 -3.27
N GLY A 71 16.32 -15.66 -4.20
CA GLY A 71 16.90 -16.98 -4.48
C GLY A 71 16.91 -17.90 -3.25
N GLY A 72 15.90 -17.81 -2.41
CA GLY A 72 15.77 -18.61 -1.18
C GLY A 72 16.58 -18.10 0.01
N ARG A 73 17.23 -16.95 -0.09
CA ARG A 73 18.00 -16.34 1.02
C ARG A 73 17.15 -15.54 2.01
N LEU A 74 15.95 -15.11 1.60
CA LEU A 74 14.91 -14.51 2.44
C LEU A 74 13.67 -15.38 2.45
N ARG A 75 12.98 -15.43 3.58
CA ARG A 75 11.64 -15.96 3.73
C ARG A 75 10.83 -15.03 4.61
N ILE A 76 9.76 -14.48 4.08
CA ILE A 76 8.79 -13.72 4.85
C ILE A 76 7.66 -14.67 5.26
N ASP A 77 7.50 -14.90 6.56
CA ASP A 77 6.38 -15.60 7.15
C ASP A 77 5.28 -14.56 7.45
N TYR A 78 4.29 -14.47 6.55
CA TYR A 78 3.20 -13.49 6.64
C TYR A 78 2.06 -14.00 7.50
N LEU A 79 1.61 -13.17 8.43
CA LEU A 79 0.54 -13.44 9.38
C LEU A 79 -0.64 -12.48 9.17
N LEU A 80 -1.85 -12.99 9.35
CA LEU A 80 -3.08 -12.18 9.27
C LEU A 80 -3.24 -11.27 10.49
N ALA A 81 -4.10 -10.27 10.38
CA ALA A 81 -4.48 -9.39 11.48
C ALA A 81 -4.94 -10.18 12.71
N GLY A 82 -4.44 -9.80 13.88
CA GLY A 82 -4.79 -10.44 15.15
C GLY A 82 -4.02 -11.70 15.50
N ALA A 83 -3.15 -12.21 14.60
CA ALA A 83 -2.35 -13.40 14.89
C ALA A 83 -1.33 -13.19 16.02
N VAL A 84 -0.79 -12.01 16.16
CA VAL A 84 0.16 -11.63 17.24
C VAL A 84 -0.37 -10.39 17.99
N VAL A 85 -0.76 -9.33 17.27
CA VAL A 85 -1.28 -8.09 17.83
C VAL A 85 -2.48 -7.59 17.05
N LYS A 86 -3.28 -6.69 17.63
CA LYS A 86 -4.40 -6.02 16.94
C LYS A 86 -3.87 -5.12 15.79
N PRO A 87 -4.71 -4.81 14.78
CA PRO A 87 -4.28 -4.04 13.60
C PRO A 87 -3.58 -2.71 13.92
N PHE A 88 -4.08 -1.95 14.89
CA PHE A 88 -3.51 -0.64 15.26
C PHE A 88 -2.22 -0.74 16.11
N GLU A 89 -1.84 -1.95 16.53
CA GLU A 89 -0.66 -2.19 17.38
C GLU A 89 0.55 -2.71 16.57
N VAL A 90 0.42 -2.90 15.25
CA VAL A 90 1.47 -3.51 14.42
C VAL A 90 2.76 -2.68 14.46
N MET A 91 2.69 -1.34 14.36
CA MET A 91 3.87 -0.47 14.44
C MET A 91 4.61 -0.66 15.77
N ASP A 92 3.89 -0.72 16.89
CA ASP A 92 4.48 -0.93 18.21
C ASP A 92 5.14 -2.29 18.34
N ALA A 93 4.50 -3.33 17.81
CA ALA A 93 5.05 -4.69 17.84
C ALA A 93 6.33 -4.79 17.01
N VAL A 94 6.37 -4.16 15.84
CA VAL A 94 7.57 -4.07 15.01
C VAL A 94 8.66 -3.25 15.71
N SER A 95 8.33 -2.08 16.26
CA SER A 95 9.31 -1.23 16.96
C SER A 95 9.94 -1.95 18.15
N ARG A 96 9.17 -2.74 18.89
CA ARG A 96 9.66 -3.53 20.04
C ARG A 96 10.33 -4.85 19.66
N GLY A 97 10.31 -5.25 18.38
CA GLY A 97 10.88 -6.51 17.91
C GLY A 97 10.05 -7.77 18.23
N VAL A 98 8.77 -7.61 18.58
CA VAL A 98 7.81 -8.73 18.70
C VAL A 98 7.49 -9.30 17.31
N LEU A 99 7.48 -8.41 16.32
CA LEU A 99 7.43 -8.72 14.89
C LEU A 99 8.71 -8.19 14.22
N ASP A 100 9.21 -8.91 13.22
CA ASP A 100 10.31 -8.43 12.38
C ASP A 100 9.86 -7.41 11.34
N GLY A 101 8.59 -7.47 10.92
CA GLY A 101 7.99 -6.55 9.96
C GLY A 101 6.47 -6.43 10.07
N GLY A 102 5.93 -5.45 9.37
CA GLY A 102 4.49 -5.20 9.28
C GLY A 102 4.08 -4.72 7.89
N HIS A 103 2.86 -5.07 7.49
CA HIS A 103 2.20 -4.54 6.30
C HIS A 103 0.91 -3.85 6.76
N THR A 104 0.95 -2.53 6.85
CA THR A 104 -0.10 -1.70 7.49
C THR A 104 -0.30 -0.39 6.72
N VAL A 105 -0.90 0.60 7.37
CA VAL A 105 -1.04 1.97 6.86
C VAL A 105 -0.71 2.99 7.96
N PRO A 106 -0.10 4.14 7.67
CA PRO A 106 0.34 5.10 8.68
C PRO A 106 -0.79 5.69 9.51
N VAL A 107 -2.01 5.74 8.97
CA VAL A 107 -3.18 6.28 9.69
C VAL A 107 -3.56 5.46 10.92
N TYR A 108 -3.15 4.19 11.00
CA TYR A 108 -3.48 3.33 12.14
C TYR A 108 -2.71 3.68 13.42
N TRP A 109 -1.63 4.44 13.31
CA TRP A 109 -0.93 4.96 14.48
C TRP A 109 -1.08 6.48 14.69
N TYR A 110 -2.17 7.04 14.13
CA TYR A 110 -2.64 8.40 14.36
C TYR A 110 -2.67 8.78 15.85
N GLY A 111 -3.06 7.86 16.74
CA GLY A 111 -3.06 8.08 18.19
C GLY A 111 -1.69 8.35 18.80
N LYS A 112 -0.58 7.97 18.12
CA LYS A 112 0.77 8.35 18.53
C LYS A 112 1.15 9.73 18.05
N SER A 113 0.83 10.01 16.80
CA SER A 113 1.08 11.29 16.16
C SER A 113 0.16 11.50 14.98
N LYS A 114 -0.50 12.64 14.95
CA LYS A 114 -1.33 13.06 13.81
C LYS A 114 -0.50 13.24 12.53
N VAL A 115 0.79 13.54 12.67
CA VAL A 115 1.75 13.66 11.55
C VAL A 115 1.84 12.36 10.75
N ALA A 116 1.65 11.18 11.38
CA ALA A 116 1.67 9.90 10.69
C ALA A 116 0.71 9.86 9.50
N SER A 117 -0.50 10.40 9.67
CA SER A 117 -1.51 10.44 8.61
C SER A 117 -1.08 11.26 7.38
N LEU A 118 -0.17 12.22 7.52
CA LEU A 118 0.34 12.99 6.37
C LEU A 118 1.17 12.15 5.39
N PHE A 119 1.66 10.98 5.82
CA PHE A 119 2.45 10.08 4.99
C PHE A 119 1.63 8.97 4.32
N GLY A 120 0.36 8.87 4.59
CA GLY A 120 -0.42 7.75 4.06
C GLY A 120 -1.88 8.07 3.78
N SER A 121 -2.40 9.15 4.29
CA SER A 121 -3.78 9.53 4.05
C SER A 121 -3.97 11.01 4.32
N GLY A 122 -5.07 11.52 3.90
CA GLY A 122 -5.46 12.87 4.28
C GLY A 122 -5.83 13.73 3.10
N PRO A 123 -6.36 14.89 3.41
CA PRO A 123 -6.74 15.88 2.42
C PRO A 123 -5.51 16.36 1.69
N ILE A 124 -5.65 16.47 0.40
CA ILE A 124 -4.56 16.73 -0.51
C ILE A 124 -4.52 18.19 -0.94
N ASN A 125 -3.32 18.58 -1.33
CA ASN A 125 -3.05 19.89 -1.90
C ASN A 125 -3.16 19.88 -3.43
N GLY A 126 -4.14 19.13 -3.99
CA GLY A 126 -4.32 18.96 -5.43
C GLY A 126 -3.55 17.81 -6.07
N CYS A 127 -2.68 17.11 -5.35
CA CYS A 127 -2.02 15.89 -5.82
C CYS A 127 -2.92 14.66 -5.67
N ASP A 128 -2.88 13.75 -6.62
CA ASP A 128 -3.41 12.39 -6.46
C ASP A 128 -2.45 11.49 -5.66
N ALA A 129 -2.83 10.23 -5.49
CA ALA A 129 -2.03 9.28 -4.74
C ALA A 129 -0.67 8.99 -5.38
N GLN A 130 -0.58 8.90 -6.73
CA GLN A 130 0.68 8.68 -7.45
C GLN A 130 1.64 9.86 -7.26
N GLN A 131 1.12 11.08 -7.38
CA GLN A 131 1.90 12.29 -7.22
C GLN A 131 2.39 12.47 -5.79
N THR A 132 1.58 12.05 -4.82
CA THR A 132 1.96 12.10 -3.40
C THR A 132 2.97 10.99 -3.05
N LEU A 133 2.85 9.79 -3.62
CA LEU A 133 3.88 8.75 -3.49
C LEU A 133 5.21 9.23 -4.11
N ALA A 134 5.15 9.94 -5.22
CA ALA A 134 6.33 10.57 -5.82
C ALA A 134 6.96 11.64 -4.89
N TRP A 135 6.15 12.40 -4.12
CA TRP A 135 6.68 13.29 -3.08
C TRP A 135 7.46 12.51 -2.00
N ILE A 136 6.95 11.36 -1.59
CA ILE A 136 7.66 10.52 -0.61
C ILE A 136 9.05 10.16 -1.12
N TYR A 137 9.18 9.68 -2.35
CA TYR A 137 10.44 9.16 -2.87
C TYR A 137 11.33 10.20 -3.57
N ARG A 138 10.81 11.35 -4.01
CA ARG A 138 11.51 12.38 -4.79
C ARG A 138 11.39 13.79 -4.24
N GLY A 139 10.45 14.01 -3.31
CA GLY A 139 10.16 15.32 -2.72
C GLY A 139 10.63 15.50 -1.28
N GLY A 140 11.39 14.54 -0.75
CA GLY A 140 11.89 14.58 0.63
C GLY A 140 10.98 13.95 1.67
N GLY A 141 9.84 13.38 1.27
CA GLY A 141 8.87 12.77 2.18
C GLY A 141 9.48 11.61 3.00
N LEU A 142 10.30 10.76 2.38
CA LEU A 142 10.92 9.63 3.09
C LEU A 142 11.86 10.08 4.21
N GLN A 143 12.61 11.16 4.01
CA GLN A 143 13.46 11.75 5.05
C GLN A 143 12.62 12.29 6.21
N LEU A 144 11.52 12.99 5.92
CA LEU A 144 10.60 13.49 6.94
C LEU A 144 9.92 12.35 7.69
N TYR A 145 9.58 11.25 7.02
CA TYR A 145 9.06 10.06 7.67
C TYR A 145 10.09 9.42 8.62
N GLN A 146 11.33 9.30 8.21
CA GLN A 146 12.40 8.80 9.09
C GLN A 146 12.62 9.73 10.31
N GLU A 147 12.51 11.06 10.10
CA GLU A 147 12.55 12.03 11.20
C GLU A 147 11.37 11.84 12.16
N LEU A 148 10.18 11.55 11.66
CA LEU A 148 9.01 11.22 12.48
C LEU A 148 9.26 9.98 13.35
N LEU A 149 9.74 8.88 12.75
CA LEU A 149 10.07 7.66 13.50
C LEU A 149 11.08 7.93 14.63
N ALA A 150 12.12 8.71 14.33
CA ALA A 150 13.13 9.09 15.31
C ALA A 150 12.55 9.96 16.44
N LYS A 151 11.73 10.97 16.11
CA LYS A 151 11.06 11.83 17.10
C LYS A 151 10.14 11.05 18.04
N LEU A 152 9.51 9.99 17.56
CA LEU A 152 8.62 9.14 18.34
C LEU A 152 9.36 8.00 19.07
N GLY A 153 10.69 7.90 18.92
CA GLY A 153 11.48 6.83 19.49
C GLY A 153 11.14 5.44 18.93
N LEU A 154 10.64 5.38 17.71
CA LEU A 154 10.26 4.12 17.06
C LEU A 154 11.46 3.46 16.38
N ASN A 155 11.76 2.24 16.76
CA ASN A 155 12.83 1.43 16.17
C ASN A 155 12.35 0.71 14.92
N ALA A 156 12.01 1.46 13.88
CA ALA A 156 11.50 0.93 12.63
C ALA A 156 12.16 1.60 11.42
N VAL A 157 12.15 0.89 10.30
CA VAL A 157 12.45 1.39 8.96
C VAL A 157 11.23 1.07 8.10
N GLY A 158 10.75 2.03 7.31
CA GLY A 158 9.53 1.84 6.53
C GLY A 158 9.62 2.38 5.11
N PHE A 159 8.82 1.79 4.25
CA PHE A 159 8.66 2.11 2.84
C PHE A 159 7.18 2.14 2.50
N PHE A 160 6.84 2.85 1.43
CA PHE A 160 5.45 3.05 1.01
C PHE A 160 5.18 2.41 -0.35
N ALA A 161 4.02 1.78 -0.46
CA ALA A 161 3.59 1.11 -1.67
C ALA A 161 2.10 1.36 -1.95
N PHE A 162 1.69 1.05 -3.17
CA PHE A 162 0.31 1.09 -3.59
C PHE A 162 -0.33 2.46 -3.41
N PRO A 163 -0.18 3.37 -4.38
CA PRO A 163 -0.91 4.64 -4.41
C PRO A 163 -2.40 4.36 -4.62
N MET A 164 -3.11 4.18 -3.52
CA MET A 164 -4.52 3.80 -3.51
C MET A 164 -5.37 4.90 -4.17
N PRO A 165 -6.34 4.54 -5.00
CA PRO A 165 -7.34 5.49 -5.49
C PRO A 165 -8.05 6.20 -4.35
N THR A 166 -8.59 7.38 -4.66
CA THR A 166 -9.43 8.13 -3.72
C THR A 166 -10.50 7.23 -3.11
N GLN A 167 -10.58 7.23 -1.79
CA GLN A 167 -11.56 6.44 -1.06
C GLN A 167 -12.98 7.01 -1.23
N PRO A 168 -14.01 6.16 -1.11
CA PRO A 168 -15.39 6.61 -1.10
C PRO A 168 -15.66 7.52 0.11
N LEU A 169 -16.66 8.40 -0.01
CA LEU A 169 -17.22 9.05 1.17
C LEU A 169 -17.82 7.99 2.10
N GLY A 170 -18.27 6.89 1.54
CA GLY A 170 -18.61 5.67 2.27
C GLY A 170 -20.02 5.16 2.05
N TRP A 171 -20.44 4.33 2.99
CA TRP A 171 -21.71 3.61 3.01
C TRP A 171 -22.70 4.29 3.95
N PHE A 172 -23.89 4.57 3.42
CA PHE A 172 -24.95 5.29 4.16
C PHE A 172 -26.28 4.56 4.05
N LYS A 173 -27.05 4.54 5.14
CA LYS A 173 -28.43 4.02 5.13
C LYS A 173 -29.36 4.85 4.25
N LYS A 174 -29.10 6.16 4.14
CA LYS A 174 -29.80 7.10 3.26
C LYS A 174 -28.79 7.91 2.45
N PRO A 175 -29.11 8.31 1.22
CA PRO A 175 -28.21 9.17 0.44
C PRO A 175 -27.99 10.51 1.14
N VAL A 176 -26.74 10.97 1.17
CA VAL A 176 -26.35 12.27 1.66
C VAL A 176 -26.30 13.24 0.47
N LYS A 177 -27.08 14.32 0.52
CA LYS A 177 -27.20 15.32 -0.55
C LYS A 177 -26.39 16.59 -0.28
N SER A 178 -26.10 16.84 1.00
CA SER A 178 -25.37 18.03 1.45
C SER A 178 -24.60 17.73 2.74
N ALA A 179 -23.68 18.62 3.10
CA ALA A 179 -22.95 18.52 4.37
C ALA A 179 -23.89 18.65 5.60
N GLN A 180 -25.05 19.32 5.43
CA GLN A 180 -26.04 19.43 6.50
C GLN A 180 -26.63 18.06 6.87
N ASP A 181 -26.81 17.17 5.89
CA ASP A 181 -27.35 15.81 6.11
C ASP A 181 -26.37 14.93 6.90
N MET A 182 -25.10 15.31 6.95
CA MET A 182 -24.05 14.57 7.66
C MET A 182 -23.95 14.98 9.14
N LYS A 183 -24.48 16.13 9.54
CA LYS A 183 -24.36 16.61 10.91
C LYS A 183 -24.97 15.66 11.92
N GLY A 184 -24.18 15.33 12.93
CA GLY A 184 -24.59 14.44 14.02
C GLY A 184 -24.58 12.94 13.69
N LEU A 185 -24.31 12.53 12.41
CA LEU A 185 -24.17 11.12 12.05
C LEU A 185 -23.03 10.47 12.84
N LYS A 186 -23.27 9.28 13.34
CA LYS A 186 -22.24 8.42 13.91
C LYS A 186 -21.49 7.75 12.77
N TYR A 187 -20.29 8.22 12.52
CA TYR A 187 -19.52 7.86 11.34
C TYR A 187 -18.17 7.21 11.70
N ARG A 188 -17.81 6.14 11.00
CA ARG A 188 -16.49 5.53 11.14
C ARG A 188 -15.55 6.07 10.07
N THR A 189 -14.42 6.58 10.49
CA THR A 189 -13.23 6.82 9.67
C THR A 189 -11.98 6.74 10.55
N VAL A 190 -10.78 6.97 9.99
CA VAL A 190 -9.51 6.88 10.71
C VAL A 190 -8.60 8.07 10.37
N GLY A 191 -7.56 8.31 11.19
CA GLY A 191 -6.55 9.30 10.93
C GLY A 191 -7.05 10.75 10.95
N LEU A 192 -6.43 11.62 10.16
CA LEU A 192 -6.81 13.04 10.01
C LEU A 192 -8.21 13.22 9.41
N ALA A 193 -8.73 12.22 8.70
CA ALA A 193 -10.11 12.22 8.24
C ALA A 193 -11.10 12.29 9.42
N ALA A 194 -10.74 11.75 10.58
CA ALA A 194 -11.56 11.89 11.78
C ALA A 194 -11.66 13.34 12.23
N ASP A 195 -10.55 14.08 12.28
CA ASP A 195 -10.56 15.52 12.63
C ASP A 195 -11.40 16.33 11.62
N LEU A 196 -11.23 16.04 10.32
CA LEU A 196 -11.98 16.70 9.26
C LEU A 196 -13.49 16.46 9.39
N MET A 197 -13.91 15.21 9.56
CA MET A 197 -15.34 14.87 9.68
C MET A 197 -15.94 15.39 10.98
N GLN A 198 -15.19 15.41 12.07
CA GLN A 198 -15.62 16.07 13.32
C GLN A 198 -15.80 17.58 13.13
N GLN A 199 -14.91 18.24 12.40
CA GLN A 199 -15.03 19.66 12.05
C GLN A 199 -16.29 19.95 11.21
N MET A 200 -16.72 18.97 10.39
CA MET A 200 -17.99 19.05 9.65
C MET A 200 -19.22 18.73 10.51
N GLY A 201 -19.05 18.38 11.79
CA GLY A 201 -20.13 18.12 12.75
C GLY A 201 -20.58 16.67 12.86
N LEU A 202 -19.83 15.68 12.33
CA LEU A 202 -20.09 14.26 12.53
C LEU A 202 -19.58 13.79 13.90
N ARG A 203 -20.15 12.69 14.41
CA ARG A 203 -19.67 11.97 15.59
C ARG A 203 -18.81 10.81 15.15
N VAL A 204 -17.49 10.99 15.18
CA VAL A 204 -16.56 10.03 14.60
C VAL A 204 -16.09 9.00 15.63
N THR A 205 -16.05 7.73 15.20
CA THR A 205 -15.43 6.60 15.90
C THR A 205 -14.38 5.98 15.00
N GLN A 206 -13.18 5.75 15.53
CA GLN A 206 -12.10 5.07 14.80
C GLN A 206 -12.10 3.58 15.17
N LEU A 207 -12.29 2.72 14.18
CA LEU A 207 -12.33 1.26 14.32
C LEU A 207 -11.52 0.59 13.21
N PRO A 208 -10.80 -0.52 13.48
CA PRO A 208 -10.22 -1.33 12.44
C PRO A 208 -11.31 -1.99 11.57
N GLY A 209 -10.97 -2.37 10.33
CA GLY A 209 -11.94 -2.87 9.34
C GLY A 209 -12.83 -4.00 9.84
N GLY A 210 -12.28 -4.98 10.55
CA GLY A 210 -13.04 -6.11 11.08
C GLY A 210 -14.10 -5.78 12.15
N GLU A 211 -14.08 -4.56 12.69
CA GLU A 211 -15.04 -4.11 13.70
C GLU A 211 -16.19 -3.27 13.11
N ILE A 212 -16.12 -2.91 11.82
CA ILE A 212 -17.09 -2.00 11.18
C ILE A 212 -18.49 -2.61 11.12
N ILE A 213 -18.64 -3.81 10.56
CA ILE A 213 -19.94 -4.42 10.40
C ILE A 213 -20.61 -4.71 11.75
N PRO A 214 -19.92 -5.32 12.74
CA PRO A 214 -20.48 -5.44 14.08
C PRO A 214 -20.92 -4.11 14.72
N ALA A 215 -20.18 -3.01 14.45
CA ALA A 215 -20.55 -1.69 14.96
C ALA A 215 -21.80 -1.10 14.25
N MET A 216 -21.96 -1.35 12.94
CA MET A 216 -23.16 -0.99 12.16
C MET A 216 -24.39 -1.73 12.65
N GLU A 217 -24.27 -3.04 12.89
CA GLU A 217 -25.37 -3.89 13.37
C GLU A 217 -25.85 -3.48 14.78
N LYS A 218 -24.90 -3.13 15.65
CA LYS A 218 -25.20 -2.67 17.03
C LYS A 218 -25.63 -1.20 17.11
N GLY A 219 -25.62 -0.46 15.99
CA GLY A 219 -25.95 0.97 15.97
C GLY A 219 -24.91 1.88 16.66
N VAL A 220 -23.71 1.37 16.90
CA VAL A 220 -22.57 2.17 17.40
C VAL A 220 -22.19 3.22 16.35
N ILE A 221 -22.23 2.84 15.08
CA ILE A 221 -22.09 3.73 13.92
C ILE A 221 -23.29 3.59 12.99
N GLU A 222 -23.56 4.63 12.19
CA GLU A 222 -24.70 4.71 11.26
C GLU A 222 -24.25 4.81 9.79
N ALA A 223 -22.99 5.17 9.61
CA ALA A 223 -22.32 5.24 8.31
C ALA A 223 -20.80 5.01 8.50
N PHE A 224 -20.14 4.60 7.42
CA PHE A 224 -18.69 4.34 7.46
C PHE A 224 -18.08 4.47 6.08
N GLU A 225 -16.80 4.76 6.05
CA GLU A 225 -15.89 4.42 4.95
C GLU A 225 -14.92 3.32 5.38
N TYR A 226 -14.39 2.60 4.41
CA TYR A 226 -13.24 1.72 4.66
C TYR A 226 -12.17 1.94 3.63
N ASN A 227 -12.36 1.52 2.35
CA ASN A 227 -11.34 1.82 1.35
C ASN A 227 -11.85 1.74 -0.12
N ASN A 228 -12.45 0.62 -0.53
CA ASN A 228 -12.68 0.32 -1.93
C ASN A 228 -13.81 -0.70 -2.13
N PRO A 229 -14.39 -0.79 -3.37
CA PRO A 229 -15.50 -1.71 -3.64
C PRO A 229 -15.21 -3.17 -3.32
N THR A 230 -13.98 -3.65 -3.56
CA THR A 230 -13.61 -5.05 -3.34
C THR A 230 -13.53 -5.39 -1.86
N SER A 231 -12.76 -4.64 -1.07
CA SER A 231 -12.68 -4.85 0.38
C SER A 231 -14.04 -4.71 1.03
N ASP A 232 -14.76 -3.64 0.69
CA ASP A 232 -16.06 -3.31 1.27
C ASP A 232 -17.10 -4.40 1.00
N SER A 233 -17.16 -4.92 -0.23
CA SER A 233 -18.08 -6.02 -0.57
C SER A 233 -17.74 -7.32 0.13
N ARG A 234 -16.46 -7.63 0.28
CA ARG A 234 -16.00 -8.90 0.88
C ARG A 234 -16.31 -9.00 2.36
N PHE A 235 -16.41 -7.89 3.08
CA PHE A 235 -16.87 -7.93 4.48
C PHE A 235 -18.36 -7.62 4.65
N GLY A 236 -19.13 -7.50 3.57
CA GLY A 236 -20.59 -7.41 3.63
C GLY A 236 -21.16 -6.01 3.83
N ALA A 237 -20.46 -4.95 3.38
CA ALA A 237 -20.95 -3.57 3.46
C ALA A 237 -22.32 -3.38 2.84
N GLN A 238 -22.57 -4.01 1.69
CA GLN A 238 -23.83 -3.98 0.96
C GLN A 238 -25.02 -4.57 1.72
N ASP A 239 -24.79 -5.35 2.77
CA ASP A 239 -25.85 -5.95 3.58
C ASP A 239 -26.32 -5.00 4.68
N THR A 240 -25.46 -4.07 5.08
CA THR A 240 -25.77 -3.05 6.11
C THR A 240 -26.32 -1.74 5.52
N SER A 241 -25.94 -1.41 4.31
CA SER A 241 -26.27 -0.15 3.64
C SER A 241 -26.35 -0.32 2.12
N LYS A 242 -27.23 0.46 1.48
CA LYS A 242 -27.44 0.38 0.03
C LYS A 242 -27.00 1.62 -0.75
N ASN A 243 -26.51 2.65 -0.07
CA ASN A 243 -26.03 3.86 -0.73
C ASN A 243 -24.50 3.96 -0.56
N TYR A 244 -23.77 3.81 -1.66
CA TYR A 244 -22.34 3.87 -1.73
C TYR A 244 -21.91 5.16 -2.42
N MET A 245 -21.34 6.09 -1.66
CA MET A 245 -21.00 7.42 -2.13
C MET A 245 -19.52 7.48 -2.51
N MET A 246 -19.22 7.67 -3.79
CA MET A 246 -17.89 7.58 -4.37
C MET A 246 -17.16 8.91 -4.41
N GLY A 247 -15.89 8.86 -4.01
CA GLY A 247 -14.97 9.99 -4.01
C GLY A 247 -15.15 10.93 -2.83
N SER A 248 -14.05 11.31 -2.20
CA SER A 248 -14.06 12.21 -1.07
C SER A 248 -12.66 12.80 -0.82
N TYR A 249 -12.60 14.02 -0.26
CA TYR A 249 -11.32 14.63 0.15
C TYR A 249 -10.84 14.17 1.52
N HIS A 250 -11.68 13.55 2.35
CA HIS A 250 -11.27 13.16 3.69
C HIS A 250 -10.17 12.09 3.70
N GLN A 251 -10.22 11.18 2.71
CA GLN A 251 -9.16 10.21 2.42
C GLN A 251 -8.95 10.14 0.89
N ALA A 252 -8.38 11.20 0.35
CA ALA A 252 -8.21 11.33 -1.08
C ALA A 252 -7.07 10.45 -1.64
N MET A 253 -6.22 9.94 -0.77
CA MET A 253 -5.14 9.00 -1.06
C MET A 253 -4.86 8.14 0.15
N GLU A 254 -4.22 6.99 -0.05
CA GLU A 254 -3.61 6.18 1.00
C GLU A 254 -2.47 5.34 0.44
N PHE A 255 -1.55 4.89 1.31
CA PHE A 255 -0.44 4.00 0.94
C PHE A 255 -0.33 2.87 1.95
N PHE A 256 0.07 1.69 1.48
CA PHE A 256 0.62 0.70 2.39
C PHE A 256 1.94 1.20 2.96
N GLU A 257 2.13 0.94 4.24
CA GLU A 257 3.37 1.10 4.97
C GLU A 257 3.96 -0.29 5.24
N ILE A 258 5.07 -0.60 4.58
CA ILE A 258 5.81 -1.84 4.79
C ILE A 258 6.97 -1.52 5.70
N ILE A 259 6.90 -1.96 6.94
CA ILE A 259 7.84 -1.61 8.01
C ILE A 259 8.63 -2.83 8.48
N PHE A 260 9.86 -2.56 8.91
CA PHE A 260 10.75 -3.56 9.49
C PHE A 260 11.30 -3.04 10.82
N ASN A 261 11.47 -3.95 11.80
CA ASN A 261 12.23 -3.62 12.99
C ASN A 261 13.64 -3.18 12.61
N LYS A 262 14.10 -2.04 13.12
CA LYS A 262 15.37 -1.42 12.72
C LYS A 262 16.57 -2.33 12.97
N LYS A 263 16.64 -2.99 14.14
CA LYS A 263 17.72 -3.92 14.47
C LYS A 263 17.72 -5.13 13.54
N LYS A 264 16.54 -5.68 13.23
CA LYS A 264 16.40 -6.76 12.25
C LYS A 264 16.87 -6.30 10.88
N TRP A 265 16.40 -5.14 10.40
CA TRP A 265 16.83 -4.55 9.14
C TRP A 265 18.34 -4.39 9.03
N GLU A 266 18.99 -3.85 10.06
CA GLU A 266 20.43 -3.64 10.08
C GLU A 266 21.23 -4.95 10.08
N SER A 267 20.64 -6.06 10.53
CA SER A 267 21.26 -7.40 10.48
C SER A 267 21.17 -8.07 9.10
N ILE A 268 20.35 -7.56 8.18
CA ILE A 268 20.17 -8.12 6.85
C ILE A 268 21.29 -7.63 5.92
N PRO A 269 21.93 -8.50 5.11
CA PRO A 269 22.89 -8.09 4.09
C PRO A 269 22.34 -7.03 3.14
N LYS A 270 23.20 -6.11 2.68
CA LYS A 270 22.79 -4.95 1.86
C LYS A 270 22.08 -5.30 0.56
N ASP A 271 22.50 -6.35 -0.11
CA ASP A 271 21.86 -6.86 -1.33
C ASP A 271 20.44 -7.38 -1.04
N LEU A 272 20.22 -8.01 0.12
CA LEU A 272 18.90 -8.46 0.54
C LEU A 272 18.02 -7.30 1.05
N GLN A 273 18.61 -6.29 1.69
CA GLN A 273 17.89 -5.05 1.99
C GLN A 273 17.38 -4.37 0.70
N ALA A 274 18.21 -4.37 -0.36
CA ALA A 274 17.81 -3.82 -1.67
C ALA A 274 16.63 -4.62 -2.27
N ILE A 275 16.63 -5.95 -2.15
CA ILE A 275 15.49 -6.79 -2.60
C ILE A 275 14.22 -6.43 -1.82
N LEU A 276 14.30 -6.29 -0.49
CA LEU A 276 13.15 -5.90 0.34
C LEU A 276 12.61 -4.52 -0.07
N GLN A 277 13.50 -3.55 -0.29
CA GLN A 277 13.14 -2.19 -0.67
C GLN A 277 12.57 -2.10 -2.08
N TYR A 278 13.26 -2.61 -3.10
CA TYR A 278 12.77 -2.56 -4.49
C TYR A 278 11.59 -3.49 -4.73
N GLY A 279 11.46 -4.55 -3.92
CA GLY A 279 10.26 -5.37 -3.85
C GLY A 279 9.01 -4.57 -3.51
N VAL A 280 9.14 -3.50 -2.69
CA VAL A 280 8.03 -2.57 -2.38
C VAL A 280 7.57 -1.83 -3.65
N GLU A 281 8.51 -1.31 -4.45
CA GLU A 281 8.17 -0.59 -5.69
C GLU A 281 7.53 -1.52 -6.72
N ALA A 282 8.06 -2.74 -6.89
CA ALA A 282 7.49 -3.74 -7.79
C ALA A 282 6.09 -4.20 -7.36
N ALA A 283 5.88 -4.44 -6.07
CA ALA A 283 4.57 -4.76 -5.52
C ALA A 283 3.60 -3.57 -5.64
N SER A 284 4.07 -2.34 -5.46
CA SER A 284 3.26 -1.13 -5.59
C SER A 284 2.56 -1.04 -6.95
N SER A 285 3.31 -1.25 -8.04
CA SER A 285 2.75 -1.24 -9.40
C SER A 285 1.76 -2.38 -9.61
N ALA A 286 2.10 -3.60 -9.19
CA ALA A 286 1.24 -4.76 -9.32
C ALA A 286 -0.06 -4.62 -8.52
N ASN A 287 0.02 -4.12 -7.29
CA ASN A 287 -1.15 -3.87 -6.44
C ASN A 287 -2.09 -2.84 -7.08
N PHE A 288 -1.54 -1.80 -7.73
CA PHE A 288 -2.35 -0.83 -8.44
C PHE A 288 -3.11 -1.46 -9.63
N TRP A 289 -2.47 -2.33 -10.42
CA TRP A 289 -3.13 -3.03 -11.52
C TRP A 289 -4.21 -3.99 -11.00
N THR A 290 -3.92 -4.73 -9.93
CA THR A 290 -4.89 -5.61 -9.24
C THR A 290 -6.08 -4.80 -8.74
N ALA A 291 -5.85 -3.61 -8.18
CA ALA A 291 -6.92 -2.72 -7.73
C ALA A 291 -7.81 -2.27 -8.88
N MET A 292 -7.23 -1.79 -10.00
CA MET A 292 -8.03 -1.33 -11.16
C MET A 292 -8.94 -2.43 -11.69
N ASP A 293 -8.43 -3.66 -11.80
CA ASP A 293 -9.21 -4.79 -12.30
C ASP A 293 -10.32 -5.20 -11.31
N ASN A 294 -9.97 -5.45 -10.05
CA ASN A 294 -10.94 -5.94 -9.06
C ASN A 294 -11.96 -4.86 -8.66
N TYR A 295 -11.50 -3.63 -8.36
CA TYR A 295 -12.41 -2.57 -7.90
C TYR A 295 -13.48 -2.25 -8.95
N SER A 296 -13.11 -2.25 -10.24
CA SER A 296 -14.05 -2.00 -11.32
C SER A 296 -15.06 -3.13 -11.49
N LYS A 297 -14.64 -4.40 -11.39
CA LYS A 297 -15.53 -5.58 -11.45
C LYS A 297 -16.50 -5.60 -10.27
N ASP A 298 -15.99 -5.44 -9.06
CA ASP A 298 -16.80 -5.53 -7.85
C ASP A 298 -17.76 -4.34 -7.72
N LEU A 299 -17.39 -3.15 -8.22
CA LEU A 299 -18.31 -2.03 -8.31
C LEU A 299 -19.51 -2.37 -9.23
N GLN A 300 -19.28 -3.02 -10.38
CA GLN A 300 -20.35 -3.47 -11.27
C GLN A 300 -21.21 -4.55 -10.59
N GLU A 301 -20.60 -5.48 -9.85
CA GLU A 301 -21.35 -6.50 -9.11
C GLU A 301 -22.21 -5.87 -8.00
N LEU A 302 -21.69 -4.92 -7.24
CA LEU A 302 -22.46 -4.16 -6.25
C LEU A 302 -23.69 -3.50 -6.85
N MET A 303 -23.56 -2.87 -8.02
CA MET A 303 -24.68 -2.25 -8.75
C MET A 303 -25.67 -3.29 -9.31
N GLY A 304 -25.16 -4.28 -10.00
CA GLY A 304 -25.96 -5.26 -10.76
C GLY A 304 -26.62 -6.30 -9.87
N LYS A 305 -25.85 -7.04 -9.08
CA LYS A 305 -26.30 -8.14 -8.24
C LYS A 305 -26.87 -7.67 -6.91
N HIS A 306 -26.14 -6.81 -6.21
CA HIS A 306 -26.50 -6.38 -4.84
C HIS A 306 -27.44 -5.16 -4.82
N LYS A 307 -27.74 -4.57 -5.97
CA LYS A 307 -28.64 -3.40 -6.13
C LYS A 307 -28.23 -2.21 -5.26
N VAL A 308 -26.90 -2.01 -5.12
CA VAL A 308 -26.35 -0.86 -4.45
C VAL A 308 -26.50 0.38 -5.32
N SER A 309 -26.97 1.46 -4.75
CA SER A 309 -27.01 2.79 -5.38
C SER A 309 -25.63 3.42 -5.26
N VAL A 310 -24.89 3.41 -6.34
CA VAL A 310 -23.57 4.06 -6.42
C VAL A 310 -23.77 5.53 -6.82
N ILE A 311 -23.34 6.42 -5.95
CA ILE A 311 -23.62 7.88 -6.05
C ILE A 311 -22.29 8.63 -6.04
N ARG A 312 -22.08 9.52 -7.00
CA ARG A 312 -20.97 10.47 -6.92
C ARG A 312 -21.23 11.46 -5.78
N THR A 313 -20.26 11.65 -4.90
CA THR A 313 -20.37 12.62 -3.81
C THR A 313 -20.66 14.02 -4.36
N PRO A 314 -21.71 14.72 -3.89
CA PRO A 314 -22.04 16.05 -4.35
C PRO A 314 -20.88 17.04 -4.17
N ARG A 315 -20.68 17.91 -5.18
CA ARG A 315 -19.59 18.91 -5.17
C ARG A 315 -19.64 19.84 -3.95
N SER A 316 -20.83 20.15 -3.44
CA SER A 316 -21.01 20.95 -2.22
C SER A 316 -20.35 20.31 -0.99
N ILE A 317 -20.37 18.96 -0.90
CA ILE A 317 -19.71 18.24 0.20
C ILE A 317 -18.19 18.35 0.06
N PHE A 318 -17.64 18.19 -1.14
CA PHE A 318 -16.21 18.41 -1.38
C PHE A 318 -15.78 19.82 -0.95
N GLN A 319 -16.57 20.85 -1.26
CA GLN A 319 -16.27 22.22 -0.86
C GLN A 319 -16.27 22.41 0.66
N GLU A 320 -17.21 21.80 1.36
CA GLU A 320 -17.25 21.85 2.83
C GLU A 320 -16.09 21.04 3.46
N GLN A 321 -15.68 19.95 2.86
CA GLN A 321 -14.49 19.20 3.29
C GLN A 321 -13.22 20.06 3.19
N LEU A 322 -13.04 20.82 2.11
CA LEU A 322 -11.89 21.72 1.97
C LEU A 322 -11.90 22.82 3.05
N LYS A 323 -13.05 23.45 3.29
CA LYS A 323 -13.18 24.47 4.36
C LYS A 323 -12.91 23.88 5.76
N ALA A 324 -13.43 22.68 6.03
CA ALA A 324 -13.17 21.98 7.29
C ALA A 324 -11.68 21.66 7.44
N TRP A 325 -11.04 21.24 6.33
CA TRP A 325 -9.61 20.96 6.34
C TRP A 325 -8.78 22.22 6.61
N ASP A 326 -9.12 23.37 6.03
CA ASP A 326 -8.40 24.62 6.29
C ASP A 326 -8.34 24.93 7.79
N VAL A 327 -9.45 24.72 8.51
CA VAL A 327 -9.52 24.94 9.97
C VAL A 327 -8.65 23.93 10.72
N VAL A 328 -8.80 22.62 10.41
CA VAL A 328 -8.06 21.55 11.07
C VAL A 328 -6.57 21.69 10.79
N ASN A 329 -6.20 21.92 9.53
CA ASN A 329 -4.81 22.03 9.10
C ASN A 329 -4.11 23.23 9.77
N LYS A 330 -4.77 24.40 9.79
CA LYS A 330 -4.21 25.56 10.47
C LYS A 330 -3.97 25.30 11.96
N LYS A 331 -4.97 24.74 12.65
CA LYS A 331 -4.86 24.39 14.08
C LYS A 331 -3.67 23.47 14.33
N LEU A 332 -3.54 22.38 13.55
CA LEU A 332 -2.47 21.40 13.75
C LEU A 332 -1.07 21.95 13.42
N GLN A 333 -0.97 22.85 12.45
CA GLN A 333 0.29 23.56 12.17
C GLN A 333 0.69 24.54 13.29
N ASP A 334 -0.30 25.18 13.94
CA ASP A 334 -0.03 26.07 15.08
C ASP A 334 0.38 25.28 16.34
N GLU A 335 -0.13 24.04 16.52
CA GLU A 335 0.14 23.19 17.67
C GLU A 335 1.44 22.35 17.53
N ASP A 336 1.82 21.96 16.31
CA ASP A 336 2.98 21.08 16.06
C ASP A 336 3.88 21.62 14.93
N PRO A 337 5.06 22.19 15.27
CA PRO A 337 6.01 22.65 14.26
C PRO A 337 6.47 21.58 13.27
N PHE A 338 6.46 20.31 13.67
CA PHE A 338 6.85 19.22 12.77
C PHE A 338 5.71 18.89 11.79
N PHE A 339 4.45 18.93 12.25
CA PHE A 339 3.29 18.84 11.37
C PHE A 339 3.35 19.94 10.30
N LYS A 340 3.61 21.19 10.73
CA LYS A 340 3.79 22.33 9.83
C LYS A 340 4.90 22.09 8.80
N LYS A 341 6.07 21.62 9.23
CA LYS A 341 7.21 21.31 8.34
C LYS A 341 6.83 20.31 7.26
N VAL A 342 6.09 19.25 7.61
CA VAL A 342 5.65 18.23 6.65
C VAL A 342 4.63 18.82 5.66
N VAL A 343 3.63 19.55 6.13
CA VAL A 343 2.63 20.22 5.28
C VAL A 343 3.28 21.21 4.33
N GLU A 344 4.20 22.06 4.78
CA GLU A 344 4.92 22.99 3.93
C GLU A 344 5.69 22.29 2.80
N SER A 345 6.33 21.15 3.11
CA SER A 345 6.99 20.31 2.10
C SER A 345 6.00 19.76 1.06
N GLN A 346 4.84 19.26 1.51
CA GLN A 346 3.79 18.75 0.62
C GLN A 346 3.22 19.85 -0.26
N VAL A 347 2.94 21.04 0.30
CA VAL A 347 2.42 22.18 -0.45
C VAL A 347 3.41 22.68 -1.51
N ALA A 348 4.71 22.77 -1.16
CA ALA A 348 5.74 23.17 -2.11
C ALA A 348 5.85 22.18 -3.28
N TRP A 349 5.76 20.88 -3.00
CA TRP A 349 5.71 19.84 -4.02
C TRP A 349 4.46 19.95 -4.90
N ALA A 350 3.28 20.03 -4.28
CA ALA A 350 2.00 20.05 -4.96
C ALA A 350 1.86 21.27 -5.88
N LYS A 351 2.31 22.45 -5.44
CA LYS A 351 2.27 23.67 -6.25
C LYS A 351 2.88 23.50 -7.64
N ARG A 352 3.91 22.67 -7.77
CA ARG A 352 4.60 22.40 -9.03
C ARG A 352 4.01 21.17 -9.75
N VAL A 353 3.83 20.07 -9.02
CA VAL A 353 3.49 18.78 -9.62
C VAL A 353 2.02 18.70 -10.01
N ALA A 354 1.11 19.14 -9.13
CA ALA A 354 -0.31 19.18 -9.47
C ALA A 354 -0.59 20.18 -10.60
N TYR A 355 0.07 21.35 -10.60
CA TYR A 355 -0.05 22.30 -11.70
C TYR A 355 0.31 21.69 -13.06
N TYR A 356 1.46 20.97 -13.14
CA TYR A 356 1.84 20.27 -14.35
C TYR A 356 0.79 19.25 -14.78
N HIS A 357 0.29 18.46 -13.83
CA HIS A 357 -0.73 17.44 -14.09
C HIS A 357 -1.99 18.06 -14.70
N PHE A 358 -2.55 19.09 -14.07
CA PHE A 358 -3.76 19.76 -14.57
C PHE A 358 -3.56 20.42 -15.94
N MET A 359 -2.35 20.94 -16.21
CA MET A 359 -2.04 21.51 -17.53
C MET A 359 -1.83 20.45 -18.61
N ASN A 360 -1.50 19.22 -18.22
CA ASN A 360 -1.21 18.10 -19.14
C ASN A 360 -2.32 17.04 -19.15
N ASP A 361 -3.46 17.30 -18.50
CA ASP A 361 -4.61 16.38 -18.51
C ASP A 361 -5.29 16.39 -19.87
N ALA A 362 -5.56 15.18 -20.40
CA ALA A 362 -6.22 14.98 -21.70
C ALA A 362 -7.76 14.94 -21.62
N ASP A 363 -8.35 15.32 -20.47
CA ASP A 363 -9.79 15.16 -20.20
C ASP A 363 -10.30 13.74 -20.51
N TYR A 364 -9.75 12.76 -19.81
CA TYR A 364 -10.12 11.34 -19.95
C TYR A 364 -11.63 11.11 -19.77
N ARG A 365 -12.29 11.95 -18.98
CA ARG A 365 -13.73 11.87 -18.78
C ARG A 365 -14.50 12.17 -20.06
N ALA A 366 -14.16 13.26 -20.76
CA ALA A 366 -14.78 13.60 -22.05
C ALA A 366 -14.57 12.48 -23.07
N GLY A 367 -13.36 11.89 -23.10
CA GLY A 367 -13.05 10.72 -23.94
C GLY A 367 -13.96 9.53 -23.64
N TYR A 368 -14.13 9.18 -22.35
CA TYR A 368 -15.02 8.10 -21.91
C TYR A 368 -16.48 8.38 -22.32
N GLU A 369 -17.00 9.56 -22.03
CA GLU A 369 -18.37 9.96 -22.34
C GLU A 369 -18.63 9.95 -23.87
N HIS A 370 -17.62 10.31 -24.66
CA HIS A 370 -17.69 10.25 -26.12
C HIS A 370 -17.81 8.81 -26.64
N VAL A 371 -16.94 7.91 -26.16
CA VAL A 371 -16.92 6.50 -26.65
C VAL A 371 -18.18 5.75 -26.22
N PHE A 372 -18.58 5.87 -24.97
CA PHE A 372 -19.68 5.08 -24.41
C PHE A 372 -21.05 5.76 -24.49
N LYS A 373 -21.13 6.96 -25.07
CA LYS A 373 -22.39 7.74 -25.24
C LYS A 373 -23.18 7.88 -23.94
N THR A 374 -22.48 8.09 -22.84
CA THR A 374 -23.05 8.20 -21.50
C THR A 374 -22.52 9.44 -20.80
N LYS A 375 -23.19 9.85 -19.73
CA LYS A 375 -22.71 10.92 -18.86
C LYS A 375 -22.33 10.36 -17.49
N ILE A 376 -21.15 10.71 -17.03
CA ILE A 376 -20.73 10.39 -15.67
C ILE A 376 -21.26 11.51 -14.76
N PRO A 377 -21.90 11.21 -13.61
CA PRO A 377 -22.34 12.23 -12.66
C PRO A 377 -21.16 13.11 -12.20
N THR A 378 -21.39 14.43 -12.11
CA THR A 378 -20.37 15.42 -11.67
C THR A 378 -20.44 15.67 -10.19
#